data_0ce439018f1b0258a5fdaf0e0c0ee095
#
_entry.id   0ce439018f1b0258a5fdaf0e0c0ee095
#
_cell.length_a   1.000
_cell.length_b   1.000
_cell.length_c   1.000
_cell.angle_alpha   90.00
_cell.angle_beta   90.00
_cell.angle_gamma   90.00
#
_symmetry.space_group_name_H-M   'P 1'
#
loop_
_entity.id
_entity.type
_entity.pdbx_description
1 polymer ?
#
loop_
_entity_poly.entity_id
_entity_poly.type
_entity_poly.pdbx_seq_one_letter_code
_entity_poly.pdbx_strand_id
1 'polypeptide(L)'
;MDHNSGSRNTVLPSRISAIDVQHLRYAVAAADHGSFRRAAEALVLRQSTLSRSIRQLEERIGMTVFSRSSGGVRATEAGRDLLRVARSIVEQMDTLLTTAHSTGRGESGRLAIGFYTSLSTGNLRATLVDYTQRFPRIDVGMIESSRTRLVTALQHPAGRARS
;
A
#
# COMPACT_ATOMS: atom_id res chain seq x y z
N MET A 1 -41.94 -7.67 26.12
CA MET A 1 -40.67 -8.37 26.43
C MET A 1 -39.68 -8.04 25.34
N ASP A 2 -38.94 -6.96 25.62
CA ASP A 2 -38.00 -6.38 24.67
C ASP A 2 -36.67 -7.10 24.77
N HIS A 3 -36.19 -7.64 23.63
CA HIS A 3 -34.79 -8.06 23.51
C HIS A 3 -34.04 -7.13 22.57
N ASN A 4 -33.57 -6.07 23.19
CA ASN A 4 -32.58 -5.17 22.60
C ASN A 4 -31.24 -5.90 22.51
N SER A 5 -30.91 -6.39 21.33
CA SER A 5 -29.58 -6.94 21.00
C SER A 5 -28.65 -5.79 20.63
N GLY A 6 -28.01 -5.20 21.66
CA GLY A 6 -26.99 -4.19 21.51
C GLY A 6 -25.80 -4.72 20.67
N SER A 7 -25.64 -4.20 19.47
CA SER A 7 -24.39 -4.26 18.69
C SER A 7 -23.26 -3.70 19.55
N ARG A 8 -22.41 -4.57 20.06
CA ARG A 8 -21.15 -4.17 20.70
C ARG A 8 -20.19 -3.74 19.58
N ASN A 9 -20.24 -2.45 19.31
CA ASN A 9 -19.21 -1.79 18.52
C ASN A 9 -17.89 -1.89 19.31
N THR A 10 -17.05 -2.86 18.98
CA THR A 10 -15.73 -3.03 19.59
C THR A 10 -14.85 -1.89 19.08
N VAL A 11 -14.90 -0.76 19.77
CA VAL A 11 -13.94 0.33 19.59
C VAL A 11 -12.57 -0.23 19.98
N LEU A 12 -11.71 -0.46 18.99
CA LEU A 12 -10.31 -0.79 19.21
C LEU A 12 -9.70 0.25 20.16
N PRO A 13 -8.94 -0.15 21.17
CA PRO A 13 -8.44 0.79 22.17
C PRO A 13 -7.58 1.87 21.52
N SER A 14 -7.80 3.10 21.94
CA SER A 14 -7.28 4.37 21.43
C SER A 14 -5.74 4.49 21.29
N ARG A 15 -4.97 3.48 21.69
CA ARG A 15 -3.50 3.45 21.57
C ARG A 15 -3.02 3.28 20.13
N ILE A 16 -3.77 2.59 19.26
CA ILE A 16 -3.41 2.43 17.83
C ILE A 16 -3.66 3.73 17.06
N SER A 17 -4.67 4.50 17.43
CA SER A 17 -5.01 5.79 16.81
C SER A 17 -3.94 6.88 17.01
N ALA A 18 -2.96 6.66 17.88
CA ALA A 18 -1.95 7.65 18.24
C ALA A 18 -0.64 7.55 17.45
N ILE A 19 -0.39 6.42 16.75
CA ILE A 19 0.84 6.21 15.97
C ILE A 19 0.53 6.40 14.49
N ASP A 20 1.14 7.42 13.89
CA ASP A 20 1.06 7.68 12.46
C ASP A 20 2.20 6.93 11.75
N VAL A 21 1.96 6.45 10.53
CA VAL A 21 2.98 5.86 9.65
C VAL A 21 4.16 6.82 9.44
N GLN A 22 3.90 8.12 9.48
CA GLN A 22 4.95 9.13 9.39
C GLN A 22 5.97 9.04 10.53
N HIS A 23 5.53 8.72 11.77
CA HIS A 23 6.45 8.48 12.89
C HIS A 23 7.36 7.28 12.61
N LEU A 24 6.81 6.21 12.02
CA LEU A 24 7.58 5.02 11.65
C LEU A 24 8.59 5.33 10.53
N ARG A 25 8.20 6.08 9.50
CA ARG A 25 9.10 6.52 8.43
C ARG A 25 10.28 7.33 8.98
N TYR A 26 10.02 8.25 9.90
CA TYR A 26 11.08 9.06 10.51
C TYR A 26 12.01 8.23 11.38
N ALA A 27 11.48 7.25 12.12
CA ALA A 27 12.29 6.34 12.91
C ALA A 27 13.17 5.44 12.03
N VAL A 28 12.62 4.88 10.95
CA VAL A 28 13.39 4.09 9.98
C VAL A 28 14.51 4.92 9.35
N ALA A 29 14.21 6.13 8.87
CA ALA A 29 15.21 7.01 8.29
C ALA A 29 16.31 7.40 9.30
N ALA A 30 15.95 7.65 10.56
CA ALA A 30 16.92 7.95 11.61
C ALA A 30 17.87 6.78 11.88
N ALA A 31 17.36 5.54 11.82
CA ALA A 31 18.17 4.33 11.96
C ALA A 31 19.13 4.13 10.78
N ASP A 32 18.63 4.32 9.55
CA ASP A 32 19.41 4.13 8.33
C ASP A 32 20.56 5.13 8.20
N HIS A 33 20.30 6.39 8.58
CA HIS A 33 21.32 7.43 8.51
C HIS A 33 22.23 7.51 9.77
N GLY A 34 21.87 6.84 10.87
CA GLY A 34 22.60 6.89 12.14
C GLY A 34 22.73 8.32 12.71
N SER A 35 21.90 9.26 12.25
CA SER A 35 21.93 10.67 12.62
C SER A 35 20.60 11.34 12.34
N PHE A 36 20.04 12.02 13.34
CA PHE A 36 18.79 12.77 13.14
C PHE A 36 18.96 13.93 12.17
N ARG A 37 20.14 14.54 12.10
CA ARG A 37 20.43 15.61 11.14
C ARG A 37 20.41 15.07 9.72
N ARG A 38 21.19 14.02 9.43
CA ARG A 38 21.26 13.42 8.09
C ARG A 38 19.90 12.85 7.63
N ALA A 39 19.17 12.22 8.55
CA ALA A 39 17.82 11.73 8.25
C ALA A 39 16.85 12.87 7.91
N ALA A 40 16.92 13.97 8.64
CA ALA A 40 16.08 15.14 8.38
C ALA A 40 16.43 15.79 7.03
N GLU A 41 17.72 15.91 6.70
CA GLU A 41 18.20 16.40 5.41
C GLU A 41 17.67 15.51 4.26
N ALA A 42 17.77 14.18 4.38
CA ALA A 42 17.27 13.24 3.39
C ALA A 42 15.74 13.30 3.19
N LEU A 43 15.00 13.63 4.25
CA LEU A 43 13.55 13.78 4.22
C LEU A 43 13.09 15.22 3.92
N VAL A 44 14.02 16.14 3.65
CA VAL A 44 13.74 17.57 3.42
C VAL A 44 12.96 18.21 4.59
N LEU A 45 13.39 17.91 5.81
CA LEU A 45 12.76 18.37 7.06
C LEU A 45 13.75 19.14 7.93
N ARG A 46 13.21 19.87 8.92
CA ARG A 46 14.03 20.40 10.03
C ARG A 46 14.35 19.26 11.01
N GLN A 47 15.59 19.19 11.48
CA GLN A 47 16.03 18.21 12.47
C GLN A 47 15.18 18.25 13.75
N SER A 48 14.70 19.44 14.18
CA SER A 48 13.81 19.60 15.33
C SER A 48 12.46 18.89 15.13
N THR A 49 11.91 18.94 13.91
CA THR A 49 10.66 18.25 13.55
C THR A 49 10.81 16.73 13.66
N LEU A 50 11.89 16.19 13.06
CA LEU A 50 12.17 14.75 13.11
C LEU A 50 12.43 14.30 14.56
N SER A 51 13.24 15.02 15.32
CA SER A 51 13.55 14.70 16.71
C SER A 51 12.31 14.73 17.62
N ARG A 52 11.38 15.70 17.41
CA ARG A 52 10.11 15.77 18.12
C ARG A 52 9.22 14.57 17.79
N SER A 53 9.11 14.24 16.52
CA SER A 53 8.30 13.12 16.05
C SER A 53 8.79 11.77 16.64
N ILE A 54 10.10 11.55 16.68
CA ILE A 54 10.68 10.35 17.30
C ILE A 54 10.39 10.31 18.80
N ARG A 55 10.53 11.44 19.50
CA ARG A 55 10.19 11.50 20.93
C ARG A 55 8.72 11.19 21.17
N GLN A 56 7.81 11.73 20.37
CA GLN A 56 6.39 11.43 20.45
C GLN A 56 6.10 9.93 20.20
N LEU A 57 6.81 9.32 19.25
CA LEU A 57 6.71 7.86 19.06
C LEU A 57 7.12 7.11 20.31
N GLU A 58 8.32 7.40 20.88
CA GLU A 58 8.84 6.77 22.08
C GLU A 58 7.89 6.92 23.29
N GLU A 59 7.34 8.12 23.47
CA GLU A 59 6.35 8.40 24.53
C GLU A 59 5.07 7.57 24.35
N ARG A 60 4.57 7.45 23.13
CA ARG A 60 3.33 6.71 22.83
C ARG A 60 3.47 5.20 22.98
N ILE A 61 4.62 4.66 22.58
CA ILE A 61 4.90 3.23 22.70
C ILE A 61 5.42 2.86 24.09
N GLY A 62 5.85 3.84 24.90
CA GLY A 62 6.35 3.65 26.25
C GLY A 62 7.76 3.03 26.30
N MET A 63 8.57 3.19 25.22
CA MET A 63 9.93 2.65 25.17
C MET A 63 10.88 3.57 24.41
N THR A 64 12.15 3.55 24.79
CA THR A 64 13.22 4.27 24.09
C THR A 64 13.67 3.46 22.88
N VAL A 65 13.53 4.04 21.68
CA VAL A 65 13.94 3.42 20.42
C VAL A 65 15.40 3.72 20.12
N PHE A 66 15.87 4.90 20.47
CA PHE A 66 17.22 5.36 20.16
C PHE A 66 18.00 5.79 21.40
N SER A 67 19.26 5.33 21.50
CA SER A 67 20.27 5.89 22.35
C SER A 67 21.05 6.98 21.59
N ARG A 68 21.35 8.09 22.27
CA ARG A 68 22.15 9.21 21.72
C ARG A 68 23.55 9.15 22.32
N SER A 69 24.56 9.28 21.49
CA SER A 69 25.96 9.37 21.88
C SER A 69 26.69 10.44 21.08
N SER A 70 27.90 10.76 21.45
CA SER A 70 28.77 11.67 20.66
C SER A 70 29.02 11.16 19.24
N GLY A 71 28.90 9.84 19.00
CA GLY A 71 29.00 9.21 17.68
C GLY A 71 27.72 9.22 16.86
N GLY A 72 26.62 9.81 17.34
CA GLY A 72 25.34 9.87 16.62
C GLY A 72 24.21 9.16 17.34
N VAL A 73 23.31 8.56 16.54
CA VAL A 73 22.09 7.89 17.03
C VAL A 73 22.17 6.40 16.70
N ARG A 74 21.93 5.56 17.68
CA ARG A 74 21.89 4.10 17.52
C ARG A 74 20.60 3.55 18.08
N ALA A 75 20.02 2.57 17.40
CA ALA A 75 18.85 1.86 17.93
C ALA A 75 19.21 1.09 19.20
N THR A 76 18.36 1.16 20.22
CA THR A 76 18.40 0.26 21.38
C THR A 76 18.12 -1.18 20.95
N GLU A 77 18.30 -2.14 21.85
CA GLU A 77 17.94 -3.53 21.54
C GLU A 77 16.45 -3.67 21.22
N ALA A 78 15.59 -3.16 22.08
CA ALA A 78 14.15 -3.13 21.86
C ALA A 78 13.77 -2.27 20.62
N GLY A 79 14.51 -1.19 20.38
CA GLY A 79 14.35 -0.34 19.18
C GLY A 79 14.64 -1.08 17.89
N ARG A 80 15.60 -1.99 17.84
CA ARG A 80 15.90 -2.81 16.64
C ARG A 80 14.71 -3.66 16.22
N ASP A 81 14.04 -4.30 17.17
CA ASP A 81 12.87 -5.12 16.88
C ASP A 81 11.69 -4.28 16.38
N LEU A 82 11.43 -3.14 17.04
CA LEU A 82 10.44 -2.18 16.57
C LEU A 82 10.74 -1.70 15.14
N LEU A 83 11.99 -1.31 14.86
CA LEU A 83 12.39 -0.78 13.55
C LEU A 83 12.29 -1.83 12.44
N ARG A 84 12.53 -3.11 12.75
CA ARG A 84 12.32 -4.21 11.79
C ARG A 84 10.86 -4.28 11.36
N VAL A 85 9.91 -4.23 12.31
CA VAL A 85 8.48 -4.23 12.04
C VAL A 85 8.05 -2.93 11.36
N ALA A 86 8.54 -1.78 11.83
CA ALA A 86 8.24 -0.48 11.26
C ALA A 86 8.65 -0.38 9.78
N ARG A 87 9.79 -0.94 9.41
CA ARG A 87 10.28 -1.01 8.02
C ARG A 87 9.30 -1.77 7.13
N SER A 88 8.85 -2.94 7.56
CA SER A 88 7.85 -3.72 6.82
C SER A 88 6.53 -2.96 6.64
N ILE A 89 6.07 -2.24 7.66
CA ILE A 89 4.84 -1.43 7.56
C ILE A 89 5.01 -0.29 6.54
N VAL A 90 6.14 0.40 6.55
CA VAL A 90 6.44 1.48 5.60
C VAL A 90 6.49 0.94 4.17
N GLU A 91 7.16 -0.18 3.93
CA GLU A 91 7.23 -0.84 2.63
C GLU A 91 5.85 -1.27 2.12
N GLN A 92 5.01 -1.82 3.00
CA GLN A 92 3.63 -2.19 2.66
C GLN A 92 2.78 -0.96 2.32
N MET A 93 2.96 0.16 3.00
CA MET A 93 2.28 1.41 2.69
C MET A 93 2.70 1.95 1.32
N ASP A 94 3.98 1.92 0.98
CA ASP A 94 4.48 2.34 -0.33
C ASP A 94 3.93 1.41 -1.45
N THR A 95 3.84 0.12 -1.18
CA THR A 95 3.20 -0.86 -2.08
C THR A 95 1.71 -0.55 -2.27
N LEU A 96 0.99 -0.27 -1.19
CA LEU A 96 -0.43 0.12 -1.24
C LEU A 96 -0.64 1.35 -2.13
N LEU A 97 0.16 2.40 -1.92
CA LEU A 97 0.05 3.64 -2.71
C LEU A 97 0.38 3.40 -4.18
N THR A 98 1.42 2.63 -4.47
CA THR A 98 1.79 2.25 -5.85
C THR A 98 0.67 1.47 -6.52
N THR A 99 0.08 0.50 -5.82
CA THR A 99 -1.05 -0.29 -6.32
C THR A 99 -2.27 0.59 -6.57
N ALA A 100 -2.62 1.45 -5.62
CA ALA A 100 -3.74 2.37 -5.77
C ALA A 100 -3.57 3.31 -6.97
N HIS A 101 -2.37 3.88 -7.15
CA HIS A 101 -2.06 4.74 -8.29
C HIS A 101 -2.14 4.00 -9.62
N SER A 102 -1.61 2.78 -9.70
CA SER A 102 -1.65 2.00 -10.95
C SER A 102 -3.08 1.54 -11.30
N THR A 103 -3.88 1.20 -10.29
CA THR A 103 -5.29 0.87 -10.49
C THR A 103 -6.09 2.10 -10.93
N GLY A 104 -5.84 3.25 -10.30
CA GLY A 104 -6.51 4.51 -10.66
C GLY A 104 -6.19 5.02 -12.07
N ARG A 105 -5.02 4.67 -12.62
CA ARG A 105 -4.64 4.99 -14.01
C ARG A 105 -5.03 3.91 -15.01
N GLY A 106 -5.68 2.83 -14.60
CA GLY A 106 -5.98 1.69 -15.48
C GLY A 106 -4.74 0.92 -15.95
N GLU A 107 -3.61 1.05 -15.25
CA GLU A 107 -2.35 0.37 -15.57
C GLU A 107 -2.28 -1.05 -14.97
N SER A 108 -3.24 -1.41 -14.14
CA SER A 108 -3.38 -2.73 -13.53
C SER A 108 -4.85 -3.11 -13.41
N GLY A 109 -5.16 -4.39 -13.47
CA GLY A 109 -6.51 -4.91 -13.35
C GLY A 109 -6.78 -6.03 -14.34
N ARG A 110 -8.04 -6.23 -14.68
CA ARG A 110 -8.47 -7.26 -15.63
C ARG A 110 -9.25 -6.64 -16.79
N LEU A 111 -8.82 -6.93 -18.01
CA LEU A 111 -9.50 -6.58 -19.25
C LEU A 111 -10.09 -7.87 -19.86
N ALA A 112 -11.40 -7.98 -19.91
CA ALA A 112 -12.07 -9.08 -20.60
C ALA A 112 -12.52 -8.62 -21.99
N ILE A 113 -12.04 -9.31 -23.03
CA ILE A 113 -12.36 -9.00 -24.43
C ILE A 113 -13.22 -10.13 -24.96
N GLY A 114 -14.48 -9.82 -25.29
CA GLY A 114 -15.39 -10.74 -25.95
C GLY A 114 -15.36 -10.57 -27.46
N PHE A 115 -15.31 -11.68 -28.20
CA PHE A 115 -15.35 -11.67 -29.66
C PHE A 115 -16.23 -12.81 -30.20
N TYR A 116 -16.81 -12.62 -31.38
CA TYR A 116 -17.73 -13.58 -32.01
C TYR A 116 -17.27 -14.09 -33.39
N THR A 117 -16.05 -13.68 -33.81
CA THR A 117 -15.41 -14.11 -35.05
C THR A 117 -13.97 -14.55 -34.75
N SER A 118 -13.43 -15.40 -35.63
CA SER A 118 -12.05 -15.87 -35.45
C SER A 118 -11.08 -14.68 -35.43
N LEU A 119 -10.23 -14.62 -34.41
CA LEU A 119 -9.14 -13.65 -34.26
C LEU A 119 -7.98 -13.88 -35.24
N SER A 120 -8.12 -14.81 -36.18
CA SER A 120 -7.07 -15.18 -37.13
C SER A 120 -6.73 -14.09 -38.17
N THR A 121 -7.49 -13.02 -38.25
CA THR A 121 -7.24 -11.89 -39.17
C THR A 121 -6.49 -10.73 -38.49
N GLY A 122 -5.21 -10.72 -38.68
CA GLY A 122 -4.20 -9.65 -38.74
C GLY A 122 -4.04 -8.71 -37.53
N ASN A 123 -4.74 -7.61 -37.51
CA ASN A 123 -4.37 -6.45 -36.68
C ASN A 123 -4.72 -6.57 -35.19
N LEU A 124 -5.80 -7.28 -34.82
CA LEU A 124 -6.21 -7.35 -33.43
C LEU A 124 -5.19 -8.12 -32.57
N ARG A 125 -4.65 -9.22 -33.09
CA ARG A 125 -3.61 -9.98 -32.40
C ARG A 125 -2.36 -9.15 -32.16
N ALA A 126 -1.91 -8.41 -33.15
CA ALA A 126 -0.75 -7.52 -33.04
C ALA A 126 -0.99 -6.40 -32.01
N THR A 127 -2.20 -5.82 -32.02
CA THR A 127 -2.62 -4.80 -31.06
C THR A 127 -2.65 -5.35 -29.63
N LEU A 128 -3.15 -6.56 -29.43
CA LEU A 128 -3.19 -7.18 -28.11
C LEU A 128 -1.80 -7.54 -27.58
N VAL A 129 -0.90 -7.98 -28.46
CA VAL A 129 0.51 -8.22 -28.09
C VAL A 129 1.18 -6.91 -27.66
N ASP A 130 1.03 -5.84 -28.45
CA ASP A 130 1.57 -4.51 -28.10
C ASP A 130 0.95 -4.00 -26.79
N TYR A 131 -0.36 -4.17 -26.59
CA TYR A 131 -1.05 -3.78 -25.37
C TYR A 131 -0.52 -4.52 -24.13
N THR A 132 -0.36 -5.85 -24.19
CA THR A 132 0.18 -6.62 -23.07
C THR A 132 1.64 -6.30 -22.75
N GLN A 133 2.41 -5.91 -23.75
CA GLN A 133 3.79 -5.43 -23.55
C GLN A 133 3.84 -4.07 -22.86
N ARG A 134 2.92 -3.15 -23.23
CA ARG A 134 2.84 -1.80 -22.61
C ARG A 134 2.25 -1.83 -21.22
N PHE A 135 1.34 -2.76 -20.94
CA PHE A 135 0.62 -2.86 -19.68
C PHE A 135 0.75 -4.27 -19.06
N PRO A 136 1.95 -4.66 -18.62
CA PRO A 136 2.23 -6.03 -18.16
C PRO A 136 1.49 -6.43 -16.87
N ARG A 137 0.88 -5.44 -16.18
CA ARG A 137 0.10 -5.67 -14.94
C ARG A 137 -1.40 -5.77 -15.19
N ILE A 138 -1.83 -5.76 -16.46
CA ILE A 138 -3.22 -5.99 -16.85
C ILE A 138 -3.37 -7.45 -17.28
N ASP A 139 -4.24 -8.18 -16.57
CA ASP A 139 -4.66 -9.53 -16.97
C ASP A 139 -5.65 -9.43 -18.11
N VAL A 140 -5.26 -9.86 -19.31
CA VAL A 140 -6.10 -9.82 -20.50
C VAL A 140 -6.73 -11.18 -20.74
N GLY A 141 -8.01 -11.31 -20.42
CA GLY A 141 -8.81 -12.49 -20.72
C GLY A 141 -9.53 -12.35 -22.07
N MET A 142 -9.49 -13.39 -22.91
CA MET A 142 -10.22 -13.45 -24.18
C MET A 142 -11.32 -14.49 -24.10
N ILE A 143 -12.53 -14.11 -24.53
CA ILE A 143 -13.70 -14.98 -24.49
C ILE A 143 -14.37 -15.00 -25.88
N GLU A 144 -14.34 -16.15 -26.55
CA GLU A 144 -15.12 -16.36 -27.76
C GLU A 144 -16.54 -16.77 -27.38
N SER A 145 -17.55 -16.08 -27.92
CA SER A 145 -18.94 -16.38 -27.64
C SER A 145 -19.87 -15.79 -28.73
N SER A 146 -21.13 -16.18 -28.72
CA SER A 146 -22.12 -15.59 -29.64
C SER A 146 -22.36 -14.12 -29.32
N ARG A 147 -22.70 -13.32 -30.37
CA ARG A 147 -22.99 -11.86 -30.21
C ARG A 147 -24.01 -11.60 -29.10
N THR A 148 -25.10 -12.41 -29.05
CA THR A 148 -26.15 -12.26 -28.04
C THR A 148 -25.60 -12.42 -26.62
N ARG A 149 -24.78 -13.44 -26.38
CA ARG A 149 -24.18 -13.70 -25.06
C ARG A 149 -23.21 -12.57 -24.65
N LEU A 150 -22.43 -12.07 -25.58
CA LEU A 150 -21.50 -10.96 -25.30
C LEU A 150 -22.25 -9.67 -24.96
N VAL A 151 -23.33 -9.33 -25.68
CA VAL A 151 -24.18 -8.18 -25.38
C VAL A 151 -24.83 -8.33 -24.00
N THR A 152 -25.35 -9.50 -23.68
CA THR A 152 -25.95 -9.79 -22.35
C THR A 152 -24.90 -9.64 -21.23
N ALA A 153 -23.69 -10.13 -21.45
CA ALA A 153 -22.60 -10.02 -20.47
C ALA A 153 -22.15 -8.56 -20.23
N LEU A 154 -22.20 -7.70 -21.25
CA LEU A 154 -21.92 -6.27 -21.11
C LEU A 154 -23.02 -5.53 -20.36
N GLN A 155 -24.28 -5.91 -20.57
CA GLN A 155 -25.42 -5.28 -19.89
C GLN A 155 -25.54 -5.72 -18.42
N HIS A 156 -25.07 -6.94 -18.12
CA HIS A 156 -25.09 -7.51 -16.78
C HIS A 156 -23.67 -8.00 -16.45
N PRO A 157 -22.73 -7.07 -16.15
CA PRO A 157 -21.39 -7.48 -15.76
C PRO A 157 -21.50 -8.33 -14.50
N ALA A 158 -21.34 -9.64 -14.67
CA ALA A 158 -21.37 -10.60 -13.58
C ALA A 158 -20.31 -10.19 -12.56
N GLY A 159 -20.80 -9.74 -11.41
CA GLY A 159 -20.11 -9.65 -10.14
C GLY A 159 -18.71 -9.05 -10.18
N ARG A 160 -18.57 -7.86 -9.61
CA ARG A 160 -17.38 -7.58 -8.82
C ARG A 160 -17.18 -8.78 -7.90
N ALA A 161 -16.23 -9.63 -8.23
CA ALA A 161 -15.82 -10.72 -7.36
C ALA A 161 -15.43 -10.07 -6.03
N ARG A 162 -16.24 -10.33 -5.01
CA ARG A 162 -15.87 -10.08 -3.62
C ARG A 162 -14.74 -11.06 -3.32
N SER A 163 -13.55 -10.57 -3.13
CA SER A 163 -12.50 -11.25 -2.37
C SER A 163 -12.67 -10.93 -0.92
#